data_cbb88dcca70971e579a7029f8015a108
#
_entry.id   cbb88dcca70971e579a7029f8015a108
#
_cell.length_a   1.000
_cell.length_b   1.000
_cell.length_c   1.000
_cell.angle_alpha   90.00
_cell.angle_beta   90.00
_cell.angle_gamma   90.00
#
_symmetry.space_group_name_H-M   'P 1'
#
loop_
_entity.id
_entity.type
_entity.pdbx_description
1 polymer ?
#
loop_
_entity_poly.entity_id
_entity_poly.type
_entity_poly.pdbx_seq_one_letter_code
_entity_poly.pdbx_strand_id
1 'polypeptide(L)'
;MTDVPVSRLRNFCIIAHIDHGKSTLADRLLQDTGTVANRDMQEQFLDNMDLERERGITIKLQAARMLYNAEDGENYVLNLIDTPGHVDFSYEVSRSLQACEGALLVVDASQGVEAQTLANVYLALENDLEIIPVLNKIDLPGADPERIKEEIEAIIGLDTSNAIACSAKTGLGVQEILQAVVHRIPPPADAVKEPTRALIFDSYYDPYRGVIVYFRVMSGSINRRDKVLLMASKKTYELDEIGVMAPDQRQVDDLHAGEVGYLAASIKAVADARVGDTITLLNEPAAEPLPGYTEAKPMVFCGLFPTEADQYPDLREALDKLQLSDAALKYEPETSSAMGFGFRCGFLGLLHMEIVQERLEREYDLDLIVTAPSVIYCVNLIDGETLMVDNPAALPDPQKRESIEEPYVRMEIYAPNAYNGALMGLCQERRGEYVDMKYITTERVTLIYELPLAEVVTDFFDQMKSRTQGYASMEYHLIGYRRNELVRLDVLINGEKADPLTTIVHRDKAYAVGKGLVEKLKELIPRQQFKIPLQASIGSRIIASESISAMRKDVLAKCYGGDISRKKKLLKKQAKGKKRMKAMGKVDVPQEAFMAVLKLNQDK
;
A
#
# COMPACT_ATOMS: atom_id res chain seq x y z
N MET A 1 7.02 31.28 -22.41
CA MET A 1 5.72 30.81 -21.95
C MET A 1 4.90 31.99 -21.50
N THR A 2 3.58 31.97 -21.66
CA THR A 2 2.72 33.08 -21.28
C THR A 2 2.88 33.34 -19.80
N ASP A 3 3.32 34.58 -19.44
CA ASP A 3 3.35 35.14 -18.08
C ASP A 3 1.91 35.21 -17.56
N VAL A 4 1.40 34.10 -17.03
CA VAL A 4 0.07 34.09 -16.41
C VAL A 4 0.24 34.57 -14.97
N PRO A 5 -0.46 35.61 -14.55
CA PRO A 5 -0.32 36.12 -13.19
C PRO A 5 -0.79 35.09 -12.17
N VAL A 6 -0.23 35.10 -10.95
CA VAL A 6 -0.55 34.20 -9.86
C VAL A 6 -2.07 34.08 -9.59
N SER A 7 -2.79 35.22 -9.77
CA SER A 7 -4.26 35.24 -9.63
C SER A 7 -5.02 34.32 -10.58
N ARG A 8 -4.39 33.87 -11.66
CA ARG A 8 -4.96 32.96 -12.65
C ARG A 8 -4.35 31.56 -12.59
N LEU A 9 -3.64 31.21 -11.53
CA LEU A 9 -3.21 29.84 -11.23
C LEU A 9 -4.27 29.17 -10.38
N ARG A 10 -4.48 27.86 -10.61
CA ARG A 10 -5.31 26.99 -9.78
C ARG A 10 -4.61 25.68 -9.59
N ASN A 11 -4.27 25.34 -8.35
CA ASN A 11 -3.69 24.05 -8.01
C ASN A 11 -4.77 23.24 -7.31
N PHE A 12 -5.07 22.08 -7.85
CA PHE A 12 -6.12 21.23 -7.32
C PHE A 12 -5.79 19.76 -7.51
N CYS A 13 -6.43 18.95 -6.70
CA CYS A 13 -6.36 17.49 -6.78
C CYS A 13 -7.74 16.88 -6.98
N ILE A 14 -7.78 15.57 -7.27
CA ILE A 14 -9.00 14.80 -7.32
C ILE A 14 -8.95 13.78 -6.19
N ILE A 15 -9.89 13.86 -5.26
CA ILE A 15 -10.09 12.89 -4.20
C ILE A 15 -11.33 12.05 -4.51
N ALA A 16 -11.18 10.73 -4.47
CA ALA A 16 -12.23 9.79 -4.81
C ALA A 16 -11.99 8.44 -4.14
N HIS A 17 -13.04 7.66 -3.98
CA HIS A 17 -12.89 6.24 -3.70
C HIS A 17 -12.44 5.48 -4.96
N ILE A 18 -11.89 4.26 -4.77
CA ILE A 18 -11.55 3.36 -5.87
C ILE A 18 -12.80 3.14 -6.73
N ASP A 19 -12.63 3.10 -8.04
CA ASP A 19 -13.71 2.91 -9.04
C ASP A 19 -14.76 4.04 -9.12
N HIS A 20 -14.64 5.15 -8.39
CA HIS A 20 -15.55 6.31 -8.56
C HIS A 20 -15.28 7.13 -9.83
N GLY A 21 -14.24 6.79 -10.60
CA GLY A 21 -13.93 7.36 -11.90
C GLY A 21 -12.97 8.55 -11.86
N LYS A 22 -12.06 8.57 -10.89
CA LYS A 22 -10.99 9.57 -10.74
C LYS A 22 -10.15 9.71 -12.01
N SER A 23 -9.50 8.64 -12.47
CA SER A 23 -8.61 8.66 -13.65
C SER A 23 -9.39 8.99 -14.92
N THR A 24 -10.63 8.51 -15.06
CA THR A 24 -11.50 8.85 -16.20
C THR A 24 -11.85 10.34 -16.22
N LEU A 25 -12.07 10.96 -15.05
CA LEU A 25 -12.32 12.40 -14.98
C LEU A 25 -11.05 13.19 -15.31
N ALA A 26 -9.88 12.78 -14.79
CA ALA A 26 -8.60 13.39 -15.11
C ALA A 26 -8.35 13.36 -16.62
N ASP A 27 -8.58 12.24 -17.29
CA ASP A 27 -8.49 12.10 -18.75
C ASP A 27 -9.37 13.11 -19.48
N ARG A 28 -10.61 13.29 -19.02
CA ARG A 28 -11.53 14.26 -19.63
C ARG A 28 -11.09 15.71 -19.44
N LEU A 29 -10.57 16.06 -18.27
CA LEU A 29 -10.03 17.40 -18.03
C LEU A 29 -8.86 17.69 -18.96
N LEU A 30 -7.94 16.73 -19.17
CA LEU A 30 -6.82 16.85 -20.11
C LEU A 30 -7.30 16.98 -21.57
N GLN A 31 -8.31 16.24 -21.94
CA GLN A 31 -8.90 16.26 -23.28
C GLN A 31 -9.62 17.57 -23.55
N ASP A 32 -10.51 18.03 -22.65
CA ASP A 32 -11.35 19.21 -22.83
C ASP A 32 -10.55 20.51 -22.78
N THR A 33 -9.42 20.52 -22.07
CA THR A 33 -8.47 21.65 -22.09
C THR A 33 -7.53 21.62 -23.30
N GLY A 34 -7.59 20.55 -24.12
CA GLY A 34 -6.69 20.38 -25.28
C GLY A 34 -5.22 20.17 -24.91
N THR A 35 -4.95 19.82 -23.66
CA THR A 35 -3.59 19.53 -23.16
C THR A 35 -3.03 18.29 -23.83
N VAL A 36 -3.89 17.28 -24.04
CA VAL A 36 -3.60 16.08 -24.83
C VAL A 36 -4.50 16.09 -26.07
N ALA A 37 -3.92 15.91 -27.26
CA ALA A 37 -4.70 15.84 -28.48
C ALA A 37 -5.55 14.57 -28.51
N ASN A 38 -6.77 14.65 -29.04
CA ASN A 38 -7.72 13.50 -29.10
C ASN A 38 -7.14 12.23 -29.73
N ARG A 39 -6.21 12.36 -30.68
CA ARG A 39 -5.57 11.22 -31.35
C ARG A 39 -4.50 10.51 -30.49
N ASP A 40 -3.95 11.24 -29.50
CA ASP A 40 -2.87 10.77 -28.64
C ASP A 40 -3.41 10.38 -27.24
N MET A 41 -4.73 10.57 -27.01
CA MET A 41 -5.42 10.22 -25.78
C MET A 41 -5.56 8.71 -25.63
N GLN A 42 -5.17 8.20 -24.47
CA GLN A 42 -5.32 6.81 -24.06
C GLN A 42 -6.14 6.77 -22.76
N GLU A 43 -6.80 5.65 -22.49
CA GLU A 43 -7.49 5.47 -21.21
C GLU A 43 -6.46 5.45 -20.07
N GLN A 44 -6.79 6.15 -18.98
CA GLN A 44 -5.91 6.31 -17.81
C GLN A 44 -4.55 6.90 -18.20
N PHE A 45 -4.59 8.03 -18.91
CA PHE A 45 -3.41 8.66 -19.49
C PHE A 45 -2.33 9.03 -18.44
N LEU A 46 -2.74 9.44 -17.25
CA LEU A 46 -1.84 9.78 -16.14
C LEU A 46 -1.29 8.53 -15.43
N ASP A 47 -1.98 7.38 -15.53
CA ASP A 47 -1.53 6.14 -14.92
C ASP A 47 -0.43 5.51 -15.82
N ASN A 48 0.84 5.76 -15.49
CA ASN A 48 1.97 5.38 -16.34
C ASN A 48 2.42 3.92 -16.17
N MET A 49 2.03 3.27 -15.08
CA MET A 49 2.40 1.88 -14.81
C MET A 49 1.33 0.93 -15.36
N ASP A 50 1.74 -0.17 -15.98
CA ASP A 50 0.80 -1.22 -16.42
C ASP A 50 -0.03 -1.75 -15.23
N LEU A 51 0.59 -1.83 -14.07
CA LEU A 51 -0.05 -2.26 -12.83
C LEU A 51 -1.19 -1.32 -12.37
N GLU A 52 -1.03 0.00 -12.55
CA GLU A 52 -2.06 1.00 -12.27
C GLU A 52 -3.28 0.76 -13.15
N ARG A 53 -3.05 0.55 -14.45
CA ARG A 53 -4.11 0.32 -15.44
C ARG A 53 -4.83 -1.00 -15.23
N GLU A 54 -4.10 -2.07 -14.91
CA GLU A 54 -4.68 -3.39 -14.65
C GLU A 54 -5.54 -3.41 -13.38
N ARG A 55 -5.09 -2.72 -12.32
CA ARG A 55 -5.79 -2.68 -11.03
C ARG A 55 -6.83 -1.55 -10.93
N GLY A 56 -6.83 -0.61 -11.88
CA GLY A 56 -7.71 0.56 -11.86
C GLY A 56 -7.44 1.52 -10.70
N ILE A 57 -6.21 1.57 -10.19
CA ILE A 57 -5.81 2.41 -9.07
C ILE A 57 -4.58 3.25 -9.44
N THR A 58 -4.57 4.50 -9.06
CA THR A 58 -3.36 5.34 -9.12
C THR A 58 -2.45 4.95 -7.96
N ILE A 59 -1.22 4.55 -8.27
CA ILE A 59 -0.17 4.18 -7.31
C ILE A 59 0.79 5.34 -7.13
N LYS A 60 1.23 5.95 -8.24
CA LYS A 60 2.14 7.08 -8.24
C LYS A 60 1.43 8.38 -8.52
N LEU A 61 1.83 9.39 -7.78
CA LEU A 61 1.36 10.74 -8.00
C LEU A 61 1.84 11.26 -9.36
N GLN A 62 0.95 11.95 -10.07
CA GLN A 62 1.25 12.62 -11.34
C GLN A 62 0.76 14.07 -11.27
N ALA A 63 1.51 14.96 -11.89
CA ALA A 63 1.10 16.36 -12.03
C ALA A 63 0.89 16.69 -13.50
N ALA A 64 -0.15 17.46 -13.81
CA ALA A 64 -0.43 17.90 -15.16
C ALA A 64 -0.81 19.39 -15.18
N ARG A 65 -0.08 20.16 -15.97
CA ARG A 65 -0.36 21.59 -16.22
C ARG A 65 -1.23 21.74 -17.46
N MET A 66 -2.40 22.30 -17.29
CA MET A 66 -3.39 22.55 -18.33
C MET A 66 -3.53 24.05 -18.56
N LEU A 67 -3.72 24.47 -19.81
CA LEU A 67 -4.11 25.82 -20.17
C LEU A 67 -5.59 25.83 -20.52
N TYR A 68 -6.36 26.64 -19.82
CA TYR A 68 -7.80 26.71 -20.01
C TYR A 68 -8.26 28.14 -20.30
N ASN A 69 -8.98 28.31 -21.39
CA ASN A 69 -9.63 29.58 -21.73
C ASN A 69 -11.04 29.54 -21.14
N ALA A 70 -11.25 30.33 -20.07
CA ALA A 70 -12.51 30.35 -19.36
C ALA A 70 -13.57 31.22 -20.07
N GLU A 71 -14.84 31.12 -19.62
CA GLU A 71 -15.96 31.89 -20.17
C GLU A 71 -15.79 33.41 -20.02
N ASP A 72 -14.99 33.86 -19.05
CA ASP A 72 -14.63 35.28 -18.88
C ASP A 72 -13.68 35.80 -19.98
N GLY A 73 -13.23 34.92 -20.87
CA GLY A 73 -12.28 35.22 -21.96
C GLY A 73 -10.81 35.27 -21.52
N GLU A 74 -10.52 34.92 -20.27
CA GLU A 74 -9.18 34.92 -19.72
C GLU A 74 -8.56 33.53 -19.72
N ASN A 75 -7.22 33.48 -19.84
CA ASN A 75 -6.48 32.23 -19.80
C ASN A 75 -6.03 31.91 -18.37
N TYR A 76 -6.39 30.73 -17.92
CA TYR A 76 -5.98 30.19 -16.63
C TYR A 76 -4.98 29.05 -16.81
N VAL A 77 -4.10 28.90 -15.83
CA VAL A 77 -3.24 27.73 -15.68
C VAL A 77 -3.82 26.87 -14.57
N LEU A 78 -4.21 25.65 -14.94
CA LEU A 78 -4.77 24.67 -14.02
C LEU A 78 -3.71 23.58 -13.80
N ASN A 79 -3.23 23.43 -12.59
CA ASN A 79 -2.31 22.37 -12.20
C ASN A 79 -3.11 21.28 -11.48
N LEU A 80 -3.33 20.17 -12.16
CA LEU A 80 -3.91 18.96 -11.55
C LEU A 80 -2.79 18.17 -10.90
N ILE A 81 -2.97 17.81 -9.64
CA ILE A 81 -2.12 16.87 -8.91
C ILE A 81 -2.97 15.62 -8.68
N ASP A 82 -2.73 14.57 -9.49
CA ASP A 82 -3.46 13.31 -9.38
C ASP A 82 -2.92 12.49 -8.22
N THR A 83 -3.78 12.15 -7.26
CA THR A 83 -3.40 11.53 -5.99
C THR A 83 -3.81 10.06 -5.93
N PRO A 84 -3.02 9.18 -5.28
CA PRO A 84 -3.49 7.85 -4.95
C PRO A 84 -4.80 7.91 -4.15
N GLY A 85 -5.67 6.91 -4.34
CA GLY A 85 -6.96 6.85 -3.63
C GLY A 85 -6.97 5.92 -2.41
N HIS A 86 -5.95 5.07 -2.23
CA HIS A 86 -5.94 4.00 -1.24
C HIS A 86 -5.33 4.42 0.10
N VAL A 87 -5.85 3.85 1.21
CA VAL A 87 -5.41 4.15 2.59
C VAL A 87 -3.92 3.89 2.83
N ASP A 88 -3.33 2.88 2.19
CA ASP A 88 -1.91 2.58 2.32
C ASP A 88 -1.02 3.75 1.85
N PHE A 89 -1.52 4.61 0.97
CA PHE A 89 -0.84 5.78 0.43
C PHE A 89 -1.27 7.11 1.07
N SER A 90 -1.92 7.05 2.23
CA SER A 90 -2.42 8.26 2.94
C SER A 90 -1.32 9.31 3.19
N TYR A 91 -0.08 8.86 3.40
CA TYR A 91 1.08 9.76 3.51
C TYR A 91 1.32 10.58 2.24
N GLU A 92 1.28 9.94 1.07
CA GLU A 92 1.46 10.58 -0.25
C GLU A 92 0.28 11.50 -0.56
N VAL A 93 -0.94 11.05 -0.26
CA VAL A 93 -2.16 11.86 -0.38
C VAL A 93 -2.05 13.14 0.45
N SER A 94 -1.67 13.05 1.72
CA SER A 94 -1.52 14.23 2.58
C SER A 94 -0.54 15.26 2.02
N ARG A 95 0.54 14.80 1.34
CA ARG A 95 1.54 15.69 0.74
C ARG A 95 1.05 16.38 -0.53
N SER A 96 0.35 15.65 -1.37
CA SER A 96 -0.25 16.23 -2.56
C SER A 96 -1.33 17.25 -2.22
N LEU A 97 -2.13 16.98 -1.17
CA LEU A 97 -3.11 17.95 -0.68
C LEU A 97 -2.46 19.25 -0.21
N GLN A 98 -1.31 19.19 0.48
CA GLN A 98 -0.56 20.38 0.88
C GLN A 98 -0.05 21.22 -0.31
N ALA A 99 0.05 20.61 -1.49
CA ALA A 99 0.44 21.29 -2.71
C ALA A 99 -0.75 21.89 -3.49
N CYS A 100 -1.98 21.86 -2.95
CA CYS A 100 -3.19 22.33 -3.59
C CYS A 100 -3.89 23.44 -2.79
N GLU A 101 -4.75 24.21 -3.46
CA GLU A 101 -5.71 25.13 -2.85
C GLU A 101 -7.14 24.57 -2.89
N GLY A 102 -7.39 23.55 -3.71
CA GLY A 102 -8.71 22.94 -3.80
C GLY A 102 -8.68 21.47 -4.16
N ALA A 103 -9.81 20.80 -3.94
CA ALA A 103 -10.01 19.41 -4.25
C ALA A 103 -11.36 19.17 -4.93
N LEU A 104 -11.37 18.35 -5.99
CA LEU A 104 -12.60 17.81 -6.56
C LEU A 104 -12.93 16.53 -5.81
N LEU A 105 -14.04 16.53 -5.06
CA LEU A 105 -14.56 15.36 -4.38
C LEU A 105 -15.46 14.58 -5.33
N VAL A 106 -14.95 13.50 -5.91
CA VAL A 106 -15.68 12.68 -6.88
C VAL A 106 -16.39 11.53 -6.16
N VAL A 107 -17.71 11.52 -6.24
CA VAL A 107 -18.57 10.48 -5.66
C VAL A 107 -19.40 9.84 -6.77
N ASP A 108 -19.42 8.50 -6.78
CA ASP A 108 -20.28 7.74 -7.70
C ASP A 108 -21.75 7.94 -7.33
N ALA A 109 -22.55 8.48 -8.26
CA ALA A 109 -23.96 8.76 -8.06
C ALA A 109 -24.83 7.51 -7.83
N SER A 110 -24.30 6.31 -8.06
CA SER A 110 -24.99 5.03 -7.81
C SER A 110 -24.60 4.40 -6.48
N GLN A 111 -23.32 4.57 -6.05
CA GLN A 111 -22.78 3.92 -4.85
C GLN A 111 -22.83 4.81 -3.60
N GLY A 112 -22.52 6.11 -3.75
CA GLY A 112 -22.54 7.09 -2.66
C GLY A 112 -21.20 7.23 -1.94
N VAL A 113 -21.24 7.76 -0.70
CA VAL A 113 -20.04 8.03 0.10
C VAL A 113 -19.49 6.73 0.68
N GLU A 114 -18.18 6.54 0.56
CA GLU A 114 -17.45 5.38 1.10
C GLU A 114 -16.32 5.80 2.04
N ALA A 115 -15.69 4.83 2.75
CA ALA A 115 -14.69 5.09 3.80
C ALA A 115 -13.53 5.97 3.34
N GLN A 116 -12.92 5.63 2.22
CA GLN A 116 -11.78 6.39 1.67
C GLN A 116 -12.16 7.81 1.28
N THR A 117 -13.41 8.02 0.84
CA THR A 117 -13.94 9.36 0.55
C THR A 117 -13.86 10.24 1.78
N LEU A 118 -14.32 9.72 2.92
CA LEU A 118 -14.31 10.45 4.20
C LEU A 118 -12.89 10.78 4.67
N ALA A 119 -12.00 9.79 4.67
CA ALA A 119 -10.61 10.00 5.06
C ALA A 119 -9.93 11.08 4.25
N ASN A 120 -10.07 11.02 2.93
CA ASN A 120 -9.47 12.00 2.05
C ASN A 120 -10.09 13.40 2.22
N VAL A 121 -11.41 13.48 2.51
CA VAL A 121 -12.07 14.75 2.81
C VAL A 121 -11.55 15.36 4.12
N TYR A 122 -11.39 14.55 5.17
CA TYR A 122 -10.82 15.07 6.43
C TYR A 122 -9.39 15.58 6.23
N LEU A 123 -8.55 14.86 5.48
CA LEU A 123 -7.21 15.32 5.12
C LEU A 123 -7.25 16.63 4.30
N ALA A 124 -8.22 16.78 3.41
CA ALA A 124 -8.40 18.02 2.64
C ALA A 124 -8.82 19.19 3.53
N LEU A 125 -9.74 18.95 4.48
CA LEU A 125 -10.17 19.96 5.47
C LEU A 125 -9.05 20.35 6.43
N GLU A 126 -8.21 19.41 6.86
CA GLU A 126 -7.02 19.69 7.69
C GLU A 126 -6.00 20.59 6.96
N ASN A 127 -6.02 20.60 5.63
CA ASN A 127 -5.17 21.44 4.80
C ASN A 127 -5.90 22.69 4.27
N ASP A 128 -7.07 23.04 4.82
CA ASP A 128 -7.88 24.21 4.44
C ASP A 128 -8.22 24.29 2.94
N LEU A 129 -8.42 23.15 2.27
CA LEU A 129 -8.74 23.12 0.85
C LEU A 129 -10.21 23.45 0.58
N GLU A 130 -10.47 24.23 -0.49
CA GLU A 130 -11.82 24.39 -1.05
C GLU A 130 -12.26 23.06 -1.71
N ILE A 131 -13.35 22.47 -1.23
CA ILE A 131 -13.84 21.18 -1.73
C ILE A 131 -15.02 21.40 -2.65
N ILE A 132 -14.93 20.90 -3.88
CA ILE A 132 -15.99 20.93 -4.88
C ILE A 132 -16.59 19.54 -5.03
N PRO A 133 -17.83 19.29 -4.55
CA PRO A 133 -18.51 18.01 -4.75
C PRO A 133 -18.86 17.77 -6.23
N VAL A 134 -18.48 16.61 -6.75
CA VAL A 134 -18.74 16.15 -8.12
C VAL A 134 -19.42 14.79 -8.07
N LEU A 135 -20.66 14.71 -8.55
CA LEU A 135 -21.45 13.49 -8.62
C LEU A 135 -21.24 12.83 -9.98
N ASN A 136 -20.39 11.81 -10.02
CA ASN A 136 -20.00 11.16 -11.27
C ASN A 136 -20.90 9.96 -11.60
N LYS A 137 -20.81 9.48 -12.84
CA LYS A 137 -21.51 8.31 -13.39
C LYS A 137 -23.05 8.49 -13.42
N ILE A 138 -23.53 9.70 -13.65
CA ILE A 138 -24.98 9.97 -13.78
C ILE A 138 -25.62 9.29 -15.01
N ASP A 139 -24.81 8.74 -15.90
CA ASP A 139 -25.22 7.93 -17.06
C ASP A 139 -25.68 6.51 -16.67
N LEU A 140 -25.41 6.05 -15.45
CA LEU A 140 -25.82 4.73 -14.98
C LEU A 140 -27.30 4.69 -14.60
N PRO A 141 -28.02 3.59 -14.90
CA PRO A 141 -29.46 3.48 -14.58
C PRO A 141 -29.80 3.56 -13.09
N GLY A 142 -28.82 3.27 -12.21
CA GLY A 142 -28.98 3.33 -10.75
C GLY A 142 -28.51 4.63 -10.11
N ALA A 143 -28.13 5.63 -10.92
CA ALA A 143 -27.65 6.91 -10.40
C ALA A 143 -28.80 7.72 -9.79
N ASP A 144 -28.58 8.21 -8.57
CA ASP A 144 -29.52 9.08 -7.84
C ASP A 144 -28.75 10.27 -7.23
N PRO A 145 -28.50 11.33 -8.02
CA PRO A 145 -27.72 12.47 -7.57
C PRO A 145 -28.32 13.18 -6.36
N GLU A 146 -29.65 13.28 -6.24
CA GLU A 146 -30.26 13.99 -5.12
C GLU A 146 -30.09 13.21 -3.80
N ARG A 147 -30.26 11.91 -3.82
CA ARG A 147 -29.96 11.07 -2.65
C ARG A 147 -28.49 11.20 -2.21
N ILE A 148 -27.55 11.25 -3.18
CA ILE A 148 -26.13 11.36 -2.84
C ILE A 148 -25.77 12.75 -2.31
N LYS A 149 -26.42 13.83 -2.76
CA LYS A 149 -26.27 15.15 -2.14
C LYS A 149 -26.67 15.12 -0.66
N GLU A 150 -27.86 14.58 -0.35
CA GLU A 150 -28.30 14.42 1.04
C GLU A 150 -27.32 13.57 1.87
N GLU A 151 -26.75 12.52 1.28
CA GLU A 151 -25.78 11.65 1.92
C GLU A 151 -24.47 12.41 2.23
N ILE A 152 -23.95 13.20 1.29
CA ILE A 152 -22.75 14.04 1.49
C ILE A 152 -22.98 15.07 2.59
N GLU A 153 -24.12 15.76 2.59
CA GLU A 153 -24.47 16.74 3.63
C GLU A 153 -24.57 16.10 5.02
N ALA A 154 -25.26 14.94 5.09
CA ALA A 154 -25.47 14.24 6.35
C ALA A 154 -24.19 13.65 6.95
N ILE A 155 -23.28 13.13 6.11
CA ILE A 155 -22.08 12.40 6.56
C ILE A 155 -20.89 13.34 6.73
N ILE A 156 -20.68 14.21 5.75
CA ILE A 156 -19.47 15.05 5.65
C ILE A 156 -19.73 16.45 6.19
N GLY A 157 -20.99 16.93 6.06
CA GLY A 157 -21.36 18.29 6.43
C GLY A 157 -21.00 19.35 5.36
N LEU A 158 -20.69 18.92 4.13
CA LEU A 158 -20.40 19.83 3.02
C LEU A 158 -21.69 20.31 2.38
N ASP A 159 -21.76 21.61 2.03
CA ASP A 159 -22.85 22.16 1.24
C ASP A 159 -22.84 21.60 -0.19
N THR A 160 -23.89 20.90 -0.57
CA THR A 160 -24.06 20.29 -1.89
C THR A 160 -24.96 21.09 -2.83
N SER A 161 -25.43 22.28 -2.43
CA SER A 161 -26.29 23.13 -3.26
C SER A 161 -25.68 23.42 -4.64
N ASN A 162 -24.36 23.51 -4.72
CA ASN A 162 -23.57 23.73 -5.92
C ASN A 162 -22.78 22.48 -6.37
N ALA A 163 -23.21 21.28 -5.98
CA ALA A 163 -22.60 20.03 -6.45
C ALA A 163 -22.83 19.86 -7.96
N ILE A 164 -21.80 19.39 -8.66
CA ILE A 164 -21.85 19.24 -10.12
C ILE A 164 -22.12 17.78 -10.47
N ALA A 165 -23.20 17.56 -11.20
CA ALA A 165 -23.53 16.24 -11.74
C ALA A 165 -22.82 16.02 -13.08
N CYS A 166 -22.05 14.93 -13.19
CA CYS A 166 -21.25 14.66 -14.39
C CYS A 166 -21.25 13.17 -14.77
N SER A 167 -20.84 12.92 -15.99
CA SER A 167 -20.40 11.61 -16.46
C SER A 167 -19.02 11.77 -17.13
N ALA A 168 -17.96 11.40 -16.42
CA ALA A 168 -16.63 11.42 -16.97
C ALA A 168 -16.52 10.56 -18.24
N LYS A 169 -17.29 9.47 -18.32
CA LYS A 169 -17.34 8.57 -19.48
C LYS A 169 -17.90 9.26 -20.73
N THR A 170 -18.97 10.04 -20.61
CA THR A 170 -19.64 10.70 -21.73
C THR A 170 -19.17 12.13 -21.97
N GLY A 171 -18.49 12.76 -21.00
CA GLY A 171 -18.06 14.15 -21.03
C GLY A 171 -19.13 15.14 -20.54
N LEU A 172 -20.31 14.66 -20.12
CA LEU A 172 -21.38 15.53 -19.60
C LEU A 172 -20.96 16.14 -18.26
N GLY A 173 -21.14 17.47 -18.11
CA GLY A 173 -20.85 18.19 -16.86
C GLY A 173 -19.35 18.55 -16.65
N VAL A 174 -18.47 18.17 -17.58
CA VAL A 174 -17.01 18.40 -17.39
C VAL A 174 -16.63 19.88 -17.56
N GLN A 175 -17.29 20.60 -18.46
CA GLN A 175 -17.06 22.04 -18.65
C GLN A 175 -17.49 22.81 -17.39
N GLU A 176 -18.59 22.43 -16.76
CA GLU A 176 -19.06 23.00 -15.50
C GLU A 176 -18.05 22.78 -14.37
N ILE A 177 -17.36 21.62 -14.36
CA ILE A 177 -16.27 21.34 -13.40
C ILE A 177 -15.09 22.29 -13.65
N LEU A 178 -14.65 22.45 -14.91
CA LEU A 178 -13.56 23.38 -15.25
C LEU A 178 -13.89 24.83 -14.85
N GLN A 179 -15.13 25.29 -15.08
CA GLN A 179 -15.59 26.60 -14.64
C GLN A 179 -15.61 26.72 -13.11
N ALA A 180 -16.07 25.70 -12.40
CA ALA A 180 -16.07 25.68 -10.94
C ALA A 180 -14.64 25.73 -10.37
N VAL A 181 -13.67 25.03 -10.97
CA VAL A 181 -12.25 25.10 -10.60
C VAL A 181 -11.74 26.53 -10.72
N VAL A 182 -12.04 27.23 -11.82
CA VAL A 182 -11.61 28.62 -12.04
C VAL A 182 -12.22 29.58 -11.02
N HIS A 183 -13.52 29.45 -10.72
CA HIS A 183 -14.27 30.42 -9.94
C HIS A 183 -14.27 30.16 -8.44
N ARG A 184 -14.20 28.89 -8.01
CA ARG A 184 -14.34 28.52 -6.59
C ARG A 184 -13.00 28.27 -5.92
N ILE A 185 -12.06 27.63 -6.62
CA ILE A 185 -10.73 27.39 -6.03
C ILE A 185 -9.97 28.73 -5.95
N PRO A 186 -9.48 29.13 -4.78
CA PRO A 186 -8.71 30.37 -4.65
C PRO A 186 -7.37 30.26 -5.40
N PRO A 187 -6.82 31.39 -5.87
CA PRO A 187 -5.46 31.41 -6.38
C PRO A 187 -4.45 31.17 -5.26
N PRO A 188 -3.23 30.69 -5.57
CA PRO A 188 -2.13 30.64 -4.61
C PRO A 188 -1.82 32.05 -4.04
N ALA A 189 -1.23 32.08 -2.85
CA ALA A 189 -0.76 33.31 -2.25
C ALA A 189 0.33 33.95 -3.12
N ASP A 190 0.24 35.26 -3.34
CA ASP A 190 1.27 36.05 -4.04
C ASP A 190 2.45 36.34 -3.10
N ALA A 191 3.34 35.38 -2.99
CA ALA A 191 4.52 35.40 -2.12
C ALA A 191 5.85 35.47 -2.91
N VAL A 192 5.84 36.00 -4.14
CA VAL A 192 7.02 36.05 -5.04
C VAL A 192 8.20 36.81 -4.43
N LYS A 193 7.96 37.80 -3.55
CA LYS A 193 9.01 38.60 -2.91
C LYS A 193 9.55 38.05 -1.61
N GLU A 194 8.99 36.94 -1.13
CA GLU A 194 9.46 36.29 0.09
C GLU A 194 10.66 35.37 -0.20
N PRO A 195 11.43 34.95 0.83
CA PRO A 195 12.47 33.94 0.67
C PRO A 195 11.93 32.67 0.02
N THR A 196 12.72 32.11 -0.87
CA THR A 196 12.28 30.94 -1.66
C THR A 196 12.09 29.71 -0.77
N ARG A 197 10.89 29.17 -0.81
CA ARG A 197 10.54 27.87 -0.23
C ARG A 197 9.70 27.10 -1.23
N ALA A 198 10.10 25.89 -1.53
CA ALA A 198 9.29 24.97 -2.34
C ALA A 198 9.10 23.65 -1.61
N LEU A 199 7.89 23.10 -1.71
CA LEU A 199 7.49 21.84 -1.09
C LEU A 199 7.73 20.70 -2.07
N ILE A 200 8.49 19.70 -1.66
CA ILE A 200 8.61 18.44 -2.39
C ILE A 200 7.38 17.59 -2.07
N PHE A 201 6.60 17.24 -3.09
CA PHE A 201 5.43 16.39 -2.90
C PHE A 201 5.58 15.00 -3.52
N ASP A 202 6.50 14.81 -4.49
CA ASP A 202 6.88 13.49 -5.02
C ASP A 202 8.30 13.50 -5.59
N SER A 203 8.86 12.30 -5.83
CA SER A 203 10.13 12.12 -6.52
C SER A 203 10.23 10.73 -7.14
N TYR A 204 10.98 10.62 -8.25
CA TYR A 204 11.29 9.32 -8.85
C TYR A 204 12.70 9.30 -9.41
N TYR A 205 13.23 8.11 -9.62
CA TYR A 205 14.56 7.93 -10.17
C TYR A 205 14.53 7.73 -11.69
N ASP A 206 15.29 8.55 -12.39
CA ASP A 206 15.56 8.42 -13.82
C ASP A 206 17.01 7.93 -14.00
N PRO A 207 17.27 6.82 -14.75
CA PRO A 207 18.60 6.25 -14.90
C PRO A 207 19.64 7.20 -15.52
N TYR A 208 19.20 8.20 -16.27
CA TYR A 208 20.06 9.14 -17.00
C TYR A 208 20.26 10.47 -16.27
N ARG A 209 19.22 10.95 -15.55
CA ARG A 209 19.19 12.28 -14.92
C ARG A 209 19.29 12.21 -13.39
N GLY A 210 19.25 11.01 -12.81
CA GLY A 210 19.17 10.84 -11.36
C GLY A 210 17.75 11.05 -10.83
N VAL A 211 17.62 11.52 -9.60
CA VAL A 211 16.31 11.77 -8.99
C VAL A 211 15.68 13.01 -9.59
N ILE A 212 14.48 12.86 -10.15
CA ILE A 212 13.59 13.91 -10.58
C ILE A 212 12.67 14.22 -9.41
N VAL A 213 12.60 15.48 -9.00
CA VAL A 213 11.81 15.92 -7.85
C VAL A 213 10.64 16.75 -8.35
N TYR A 214 9.43 16.38 -7.97
CA TYR A 214 8.23 17.18 -8.16
C TYR A 214 8.05 18.11 -6.97
N PHE A 215 7.85 19.37 -7.25
CA PHE A 215 7.72 20.39 -6.22
C PHE A 215 6.72 21.47 -6.59
N ARG A 216 6.25 22.16 -5.57
CA ARG A 216 5.49 23.40 -5.70
C ARG A 216 6.26 24.53 -5.04
N VAL A 217 6.41 25.64 -5.74
CA VAL A 217 6.96 26.89 -5.17
C VAL A 217 5.90 27.53 -4.28
N MET A 218 6.15 27.57 -2.97
CA MET A 218 5.23 28.20 -2.00
C MET A 218 5.51 29.70 -1.86
N SER A 219 6.80 30.08 -1.92
CA SER A 219 7.23 31.47 -1.88
C SER A 219 8.52 31.69 -2.68
N GLY A 220 8.77 32.90 -3.14
CA GLY A 220 9.95 33.26 -3.92
C GLY A 220 9.91 32.76 -5.36
N SER A 221 11.08 32.48 -5.90
CA SER A 221 11.27 31.91 -7.24
C SER A 221 12.49 31.00 -7.30
N ILE A 222 12.48 30.05 -8.24
CA ILE A 222 13.58 29.14 -8.52
C ILE A 222 13.95 29.28 -9.99
N ASN A 223 15.25 29.49 -10.27
CA ASN A 223 15.75 29.62 -11.63
C ASN A 223 16.64 28.41 -11.96
N ARG A 224 16.76 28.11 -13.24
CA ARG A 224 17.72 27.14 -13.76
C ARG A 224 19.15 27.55 -13.34
N ARG A 225 19.95 26.58 -12.87
CA ARG A 225 21.30 26.74 -12.32
C ARG A 225 21.38 27.38 -10.94
N ASP A 226 20.27 27.64 -10.27
CA ASP A 226 20.31 28.01 -8.87
C ASP A 226 20.94 26.90 -8.03
N LYS A 227 21.62 27.29 -6.95
CA LYS A 227 22.08 26.36 -5.93
C LYS A 227 21.04 26.29 -4.83
N VAL A 228 20.49 25.10 -4.65
CA VAL A 228 19.44 24.84 -3.68
C VAL A 228 19.96 24.05 -2.49
N LEU A 229 19.33 24.28 -1.35
CA LEU A 229 19.51 23.53 -0.11
C LEU A 229 18.23 22.76 0.19
N LEU A 230 18.33 21.46 0.37
CA LEU A 230 17.28 20.60 0.91
C LEU A 230 17.36 20.68 2.43
N MET A 231 16.32 21.23 3.09
CA MET A 231 16.41 21.63 4.50
C MET A 231 16.46 20.45 5.47
N ALA A 232 15.77 19.33 5.18
CA ALA A 232 15.78 18.14 6.03
C ALA A 232 17.09 17.33 5.89
N SER A 233 17.54 17.09 4.66
CA SER A 233 18.78 16.33 4.42
C SER A 233 20.04 17.18 4.59
N LYS A 234 19.92 18.52 4.62
CA LYS A 234 21.01 19.51 4.68
C LYS A 234 22.00 19.38 3.51
N LYS A 235 21.57 18.82 2.39
CA LYS A 235 22.36 18.65 1.18
C LYS A 235 22.11 19.79 0.20
N THR A 236 23.16 20.16 -0.53
CA THR A 236 23.14 21.22 -1.52
C THR A 236 23.35 20.66 -2.90
N TYR A 237 22.58 21.17 -3.86
CA TYR A 237 22.65 20.78 -5.26
C TYR A 237 22.59 22.00 -6.16
N GLU A 238 23.23 21.90 -7.32
CA GLU A 238 23.07 22.87 -8.41
C GLU A 238 22.03 22.29 -9.37
N LEU A 239 21.04 23.10 -9.78
CA LEU A 239 19.97 22.67 -10.66
C LEU A 239 20.46 22.53 -12.09
N ASP A 240 20.40 21.33 -12.64
CA ASP A 240 20.71 21.05 -14.05
C ASP A 240 19.51 21.49 -14.94
N GLU A 241 18.31 21.17 -14.45
CA GLU A 241 17.06 21.36 -15.19
C GLU A 241 15.90 21.69 -14.24
N ILE A 242 15.04 22.61 -14.67
CA ILE A 242 13.70 22.82 -14.09
C ILE A 242 12.67 22.86 -15.20
N GLY A 243 11.43 22.49 -14.87
CA GLY A 243 10.38 22.47 -15.88
C GLY A 243 8.99 22.23 -15.31
N VAL A 244 8.02 22.10 -16.19
CA VAL A 244 6.62 21.82 -15.90
C VAL A 244 6.15 20.56 -16.62
N MET A 245 5.08 19.92 -16.12
CA MET A 245 4.46 18.74 -16.72
C MET A 245 3.26 19.18 -17.57
N ALA A 246 3.37 19.14 -18.92
CA ALA A 246 2.33 19.62 -19.80
C ALA A 246 2.15 18.81 -21.12
N PRO A 247 1.57 17.61 -21.12
CA PRO A 247 1.62 16.53 -20.15
C PRO A 247 3.04 15.99 -19.97
N ASP A 248 3.88 16.09 -21.03
CA ASP A 248 5.29 15.74 -20.99
C ASP A 248 6.11 16.81 -20.27
N GLN A 249 7.30 16.44 -19.84
CA GLN A 249 8.25 17.35 -19.24
C GLN A 249 8.67 18.44 -20.23
N ARG A 250 8.44 19.70 -19.85
CA ARG A 250 8.87 20.86 -20.64
C ARG A 250 9.77 21.74 -19.78
N GLN A 251 10.99 21.94 -20.22
CA GLN A 251 11.95 22.82 -19.56
C GLN A 251 11.49 24.27 -19.59
N VAL A 252 11.74 24.96 -18.48
CA VAL A 252 11.54 26.41 -18.31
C VAL A 252 12.79 27.03 -17.69
N ASP A 253 12.90 28.36 -17.76
CA ASP A 253 14.05 29.04 -17.17
C ASP A 253 13.82 29.38 -15.70
N ASP A 254 12.58 29.61 -15.30
CA ASP A 254 12.18 30.02 -13.95
C ASP A 254 10.80 29.47 -13.58
N LEU A 255 10.56 29.35 -12.26
CA LEU A 255 9.28 29.05 -11.65
C LEU A 255 9.07 29.98 -10.45
N HIS A 256 7.86 30.52 -10.32
CA HIS A 256 7.49 31.49 -9.29
C HIS A 256 6.51 30.88 -8.27
N ALA A 257 6.31 31.65 -7.16
CA ALA A 257 5.33 31.27 -6.14
C ALA A 257 3.98 30.89 -6.75
N GLY A 258 3.41 29.76 -6.30
CA GLY A 258 2.18 29.15 -6.79
C GLY A 258 2.37 28.15 -7.92
N GLU A 259 3.50 28.12 -8.61
CA GLU A 259 3.72 27.21 -9.73
C GLU A 259 4.15 25.81 -9.26
N VAL A 260 3.69 24.82 -10.00
CA VAL A 260 4.04 23.40 -9.85
C VAL A 260 5.00 23.00 -10.96
N GLY A 261 6.09 22.32 -10.60
CA GLY A 261 7.08 21.90 -11.56
C GLY A 261 7.91 20.72 -11.10
N TYR A 262 8.93 20.42 -11.89
CA TYR A 262 9.93 19.42 -11.57
C TYR A 262 11.34 20.01 -11.64
N LEU A 263 12.28 19.39 -10.95
CA LEU A 263 13.70 19.66 -11.08
C LEU A 263 14.53 18.40 -11.22
N ALA A 264 15.66 18.52 -11.88
CA ALA A 264 16.74 17.54 -11.89
C ALA A 264 18.04 18.24 -11.47
N ALA A 265 18.79 17.60 -10.59
CA ALA A 265 20.00 18.14 -10.01
C ALA A 265 21.06 17.05 -9.76
N SER A 266 21.11 16.04 -10.62
CA SER A 266 22.00 14.87 -10.49
C SER A 266 22.02 14.25 -9.10
N ILE A 267 20.87 14.27 -8.41
CA ILE A 267 20.66 13.65 -7.09
C ILE A 267 20.72 12.14 -7.27
N LYS A 268 21.60 11.46 -6.51
CA LYS A 268 21.83 10.03 -6.70
C LYS A 268 20.93 9.11 -5.88
N ALA A 269 20.30 9.62 -4.83
CA ALA A 269 19.44 8.85 -3.95
C ALA A 269 18.17 9.62 -3.60
N VAL A 270 17.00 8.98 -3.71
CA VAL A 270 15.70 9.57 -3.30
C VAL A 270 15.72 9.91 -1.80
N ALA A 271 16.43 9.15 -1.00
CA ALA A 271 16.62 9.47 0.42
C ALA A 271 17.19 10.86 0.70
N ASP A 272 17.79 11.51 -0.31
CA ASP A 272 18.32 12.88 -0.20
C ASP A 272 17.24 13.94 -0.50
N ALA A 273 16.29 13.63 -1.38
CA ALA A 273 15.18 14.50 -1.78
C ALA A 273 13.85 13.90 -1.30
N ARG A 274 13.66 13.90 0.00
CA ARG A 274 12.51 13.23 0.65
C ARG A 274 11.22 14.01 0.39
N VAL A 275 10.15 13.28 0.16
CA VAL A 275 8.81 13.84 0.07
C VAL A 275 8.46 14.58 1.37
N GLY A 276 7.93 15.78 1.26
CA GLY A 276 7.64 16.68 2.38
C GLY A 276 8.81 17.57 2.80
N ASP A 277 10.02 17.41 2.22
CA ASP A 277 11.15 18.32 2.48
C ASP A 277 10.95 19.68 1.82
N THR A 278 11.65 20.67 2.32
CA THR A 278 11.64 22.04 1.81
C THR A 278 12.90 22.34 1.02
N ILE A 279 12.72 22.84 -0.19
CA ILE A 279 13.79 23.38 -1.03
C ILE A 279 13.89 24.88 -0.77
N THR A 280 15.11 25.38 -0.52
CA THR A 280 15.40 26.82 -0.43
C THR A 280 16.67 27.15 -1.20
N LEU A 281 16.88 28.45 -1.51
CA LEU A 281 18.10 28.88 -2.18
C LEU A 281 19.29 28.87 -1.20
N LEU A 282 20.44 28.36 -1.63
CA LEU A 282 21.65 28.31 -0.80
C LEU A 282 22.16 29.72 -0.43
N ASN A 283 22.04 30.69 -1.35
CA ASN A 283 22.55 32.03 -1.16
C ASN A 283 21.66 32.89 -0.24
N GLU A 284 20.36 32.55 -0.17
CA GLU A 284 19.36 33.26 0.62
C GLU A 284 18.40 32.24 1.26
N PRO A 285 18.89 31.45 2.23
CA PRO A 285 18.12 30.36 2.79
C PRO A 285 16.95 30.87 3.64
N ALA A 286 15.81 30.25 3.51
CA ALA A 286 14.68 30.50 4.39
C ALA A 286 15.03 30.09 5.85
N ALA A 287 14.49 30.85 6.81
CA ALA A 287 14.78 30.62 8.23
C ALA A 287 14.18 29.33 8.77
N GLU A 288 12.99 28.95 8.26
CA GLU A 288 12.25 27.78 8.73
C GLU A 288 11.73 26.96 7.55
N PRO A 289 11.74 25.60 7.68
CA PRO A 289 11.15 24.72 6.68
C PRO A 289 9.62 24.87 6.67
N LEU A 290 9.01 24.40 5.59
CA LEU A 290 7.55 24.26 5.51
C LEU A 290 7.08 23.22 6.54
N PRO A 291 5.90 23.41 7.16
CA PRO A 291 5.38 22.48 8.17
C PRO A 291 5.01 21.14 7.55
N GLY A 292 4.99 20.12 8.40
CA GLY A 292 4.36 18.84 8.06
C GLY A 292 5.31 17.73 7.56
N TYR A 293 6.63 17.91 7.57
CA TYR A 293 7.54 16.80 7.28
C TYR A 293 7.41 15.69 8.35
N THR A 294 6.96 14.51 7.94
CA THR A 294 6.97 13.28 8.75
C THR A 294 7.54 12.14 7.92
N GLU A 295 8.27 11.24 8.55
CA GLU A 295 8.79 10.06 7.87
C GLU A 295 7.73 8.96 7.84
N ALA A 296 7.49 8.36 6.66
CA ALA A 296 6.61 7.21 6.52
C ALA A 296 7.20 6.01 7.29
N LYS A 297 6.41 5.43 8.20
CA LYS A 297 6.82 4.28 9.01
C LYS A 297 6.16 3.02 8.47
N PRO A 298 6.93 1.99 8.09
CA PRO A 298 6.38 0.70 7.73
C PRO A 298 5.54 0.10 8.86
N MET A 299 4.42 -0.52 8.51
CA MET A 299 3.53 -1.20 9.45
C MET A 299 3.43 -2.70 9.21
N VAL A 300 3.71 -3.14 7.99
CA VAL A 300 3.65 -4.55 7.57
C VAL A 300 5.04 -5.00 7.12
N PHE A 301 5.45 -6.18 7.55
CA PHE A 301 6.78 -6.72 7.26
C PHE A 301 6.66 -8.13 6.69
N CYS A 302 7.44 -8.43 5.65
CA CYS A 302 7.62 -9.80 5.18
C CYS A 302 9.07 -10.05 4.75
N GLY A 303 9.46 -11.31 4.69
CA GLY A 303 10.71 -11.73 4.09
C GLY A 303 10.52 -11.99 2.60
N LEU A 304 11.42 -11.48 1.77
CA LEU A 304 11.50 -11.74 0.34
C LEU A 304 12.76 -12.56 0.07
N PHE A 305 12.59 -13.75 -0.49
CA PHE A 305 13.68 -14.67 -0.80
C PHE A 305 13.62 -15.04 -2.27
N PRO A 306 14.75 -15.04 -3.00
CA PRO A 306 14.76 -15.53 -4.36
C PRO A 306 14.57 -17.05 -4.37
N THR A 307 13.90 -17.57 -5.38
CA THR A 307 13.71 -19.02 -5.56
C THR A 307 15.03 -19.73 -5.80
N GLU A 308 15.94 -19.09 -6.53
CA GLU A 308 17.29 -19.58 -6.81
C GLU A 308 18.32 -18.73 -6.04
N ALA A 309 19.24 -19.39 -5.33
CA ALA A 309 20.19 -18.70 -4.44
C ALA A 309 21.17 -17.76 -5.16
N ASP A 310 21.44 -17.98 -6.43
CA ASP A 310 22.27 -17.13 -7.29
C ASP A 310 21.60 -15.80 -7.69
N GLN A 311 20.27 -15.70 -7.59
CA GLN A 311 19.50 -14.46 -7.84
C GLN A 311 19.53 -13.48 -6.64
N TYR A 312 20.16 -13.83 -5.50
CA TYR A 312 20.25 -12.90 -4.36
C TYR A 312 20.89 -11.54 -4.68
N PRO A 313 21.99 -11.46 -5.47
CA PRO A 313 22.53 -10.17 -5.89
C PRO A 313 21.55 -9.36 -6.76
N ASP A 314 20.80 -10.03 -7.63
CA ASP A 314 19.82 -9.40 -8.53
C ASP A 314 18.64 -8.83 -7.73
N LEU A 315 18.15 -9.59 -6.74
CA LEU A 315 17.11 -9.13 -5.81
C LEU A 315 17.59 -7.89 -5.02
N ARG A 316 18.84 -7.88 -4.56
CA ARG A 316 19.41 -6.72 -3.89
C ARG A 316 19.42 -5.49 -4.80
N GLU A 317 19.91 -5.64 -6.03
CA GLU A 317 19.96 -4.56 -7.01
C GLU A 317 18.56 -4.04 -7.35
N ALA A 318 17.58 -4.94 -7.49
CA ALA A 318 16.19 -4.59 -7.74
C ALA A 318 15.59 -3.80 -6.57
N LEU A 319 15.79 -4.24 -5.33
CA LEU A 319 15.35 -3.53 -4.13
C LEU A 319 16.03 -2.16 -3.98
N ASP A 320 17.34 -2.06 -4.25
CA ASP A 320 18.07 -0.79 -4.30
C ASP A 320 17.43 0.19 -5.30
N LYS A 321 17.09 -0.29 -6.51
CA LYS A 321 16.44 0.51 -7.56
C LYS A 321 15.01 0.91 -7.18
N LEU A 322 14.23 -0.02 -6.62
CA LEU A 322 12.87 0.30 -6.15
C LEU A 322 12.89 1.35 -5.05
N GLN A 323 13.79 1.22 -4.07
CA GLN A 323 13.94 2.19 -3.00
C GLN A 323 14.33 3.60 -3.50
N LEU A 324 14.97 3.70 -4.68
CA LEU A 324 15.22 4.99 -5.33
C LEU A 324 13.93 5.68 -5.82
N SER A 325 12.86 4.93 -6.01
CA SER A 325 11.57 5.47 -6.48
C SER A 325 10.45 5.32 -5.45
N ASP A 326 10.73 4.73 -4.29
CA ASP A 326 9.77 4.48 -3.22
C ASP A 326 10.44 4.69 -1.86
N ALA A 327 10.25 5.88 -1.30
CA ALA A 327 10.86 6.28 -0.03
C ALA A 327 10.30 5.52 1.19
N ALA A 328 9.13 4.89 1.05
CA ALA A 328 8.48 4.14 2.11
C ALA A 328 9.02 2.71 2.23
N LEU A 329 9.59 2.15 1.16
CA LEU A 329 10.18 0.82 1.16
C LEU A 329 11.47 0.80 2.01
N LYS A 330 11.46 0.01 3.08
CA LYS A 330 12.63 -0.27 3.91
C LYS A 330 12.96 -1.75 3.81
N TYR A 331 14.24 -2.08 3.71
CA TYR A 331 14.66 -3.47 3.71
C TYR A 331 16.02 -3.64 4.38
N GLU A 332 16.23 -4.82 4.93
CA GLU A 332 17.48 -5.24 5.53
C GLU A 332 17.78 -6.70 5.17
N PRO A 333 19.06 -7.11 5.11
CA PRO A 333 19.42 -8.51 4.84
C PRO A 333 18.83 -9.45 5.89
N GLU A 334 18.22 -10.54 5.42
CA GLU A 334 17.71 -11.62 6.25
C GLU A 334 18.31 -12.95 5.80
N THR A 335 18.54 -13.85 6.76
CA THR A 335 19.04 -15.20 6.48
C THR A 335 18.11 -16.23 7.08
N SER A 336 17.63 -17.14 6.27
CA SER A 336 16.79 -18.26 6.69
C SER A 336 17.56 -19.58 6.54
N SER A 337 17.46 -20.46 7.54
CA SER A 337 18.03 -21.81 7.47
C SER A 337 17.42 -22.66 6.37
N ALA A 338 16.16 -22.38 5.99
CA ALA A 338 15.41 -23.14 4.97
C ALA A 338 15.54 -22.54 3.56
N MET A 339 15.64 -21.19 3.44
CA MET A 339 15.57 -20.48 2.15
C MET A 339 16.90 -19.81 1.76
N GLY A 340 17.88 -19.76 2.65
CA GLY A 340 19.14 -19.10 2.40
C GLY A 340 19.07 -17.58 2.65
N PHE A 341 19.68 -16.80 1.75
CA PHE A 341 19.76 -15.35 1.87
C PHE A 341 18.58 -14.67 1.20
N GLY A 342 18.03 -13.66 1.84
CA GLY A 342 16.96 -12.83 1.37
C GLY A 342 16.95 -11.48 2.05
N PHE A 343 15.80 -10.80 2.03
CA PHE A 343 15.63 -9.49 2.65
C PHE A 343 14.34 -9.44 3.46
N ARG A 344 14.43 -8.84 4.64
CA ARG A 344 13.28 -8.42 5.44
C ARG A 344 12.84 -7.06 4.94
N CYS A 345 11.62 -6.97 4.40
CA CYS A 345 11.08 -5.74 3.82
C CYS A 345 9.93 -5.21 4.67
N GLY A 346 9.89 -3.89 4.82
CA GLY A 346 8.82 -3.16 5.51
C GLY A 346 8.02 -2.32 4.52
N PHE A 347 6.69 -2.35 4.67
CA PHE A 347 5.71 -1.75 3.77
C PHE A 347 4.69 -0.92 4.56
N LEU A 348 4.06 0.05 3.90
CA LEU A 348 2.99 0.87 4.49
C LEU A 348 1.74 0.04 4.82
N GLY A 349 1.39 -0.90 3.96
CA GLY A 349 0.25 -1.79 4.09
C GLY A 349 0.34 -2.99 3.15
N LEU A 350 -0.75 -3.76 3.03
CA LEU A 350 -0.79 -4.94 2.18
C LEU A 350 -0.74 -4.62 0.69
N LEU A 351 -1.48 -3.63 0.24
CA LEU A 351 -1.49 -3.23 -1.16
C LEU A 351 -0.10 -2.76 -1.59
N HIS A 352 0.59 -2.00 -0.74
CA HIS A 352 1.96 -1.57 -0.99
C HIS A 352 2.90 -2.80 -1.10
N MET A 353 2.76 -3.79 -0.23
CA MET A 353 3.52 -5.05 -0.29
C MET A 353 3.29 -5.80 -1.62
N GLU A 354 2.03 -5.95 -2.03
CA GLU A 354 1.67 -6.62 -3.29
C GLU A 354 2.23 -5.89 -4.51
N ILE A 355 2.15 -4.56 -4.53
CA ILE A 355 2.68 -3.74 -5.62
C ILE A 355 4.19 -3.91 -5.75
N VAL A 356 4.92 -3.84 -4.62
CA VAL A 356 6.38 -4.03 -4.64
C VAL A 356 6.74 -5.44 -5.10
N GLN A 357 6.02 -6.47 -4.63
CA GLN A 357 6.22 -7.84 -5.07
C GLN A 357 6.00 -7.98 -6.59
N GLU A 358 4.85 -7.53 -7.11
CA GLU A 358 4.57 -7.61 -8.55
C GLU A 358 5.57 -6.83 -9.41
N ARG A 359 6.05 -5.69 -8.91
CA ARG A 359 7.10 -4.92 -9.59
C ARG A 359 8.42 -5.69 -9.65
N LEU A 360 8.83 -6.34 -8.56
CA LEU A 360 10.02 -7.18 -8.53
C LEU A 360 9.91 -8.36 -9.51
N GLU A 361 8.74 -8.98 -9.58
CA GLU A 361 8.48 -10.11 -10.49
C GLU A 361 8.43 -9.66 -11.96
N ARG A 362 7.74 -8.54 -12.28
CA ARG A 362 7.51 -8.11 -13.67
C ARG A 362 8.62 -7.24 -14.25
N GLU A 363 9.14 -6.28 -13.47
CA GLU A 363 10.13 -5.31 -13.96
C GLU A 363 11.56 -5.88 -13.92
N TYR A 364 11.82 -6.83 -12.99
CA TYR A 364 13.16 -7.39 -12.76
C TYR A 364 13.27 -8.89 -13.02
N ASP A 365 12.19 -9.54 -13.46
CA ASP A 365 12.13 -10.98 -13.81
C ASP A 365 12.63 -11.87 -12.67
N LEU A 366 12.19 -11.58 -11.44
CA LEU A 366 12.57 -12.31 -10.23
C LEU A 366 11.45 -13.23 -9.77
N ASP A 367 11.78 -14.51 -9.57
CA ASP A 367 10.89 -15.46 -8.91
C ASP A 367 11.11 -15.40 -7.39
N LEU A 368 10.09 -14.95 -6.65
CA LEU A 368 10.19 -14.66 -5.22
C LEU A 368 9.37 -15.60 -4.34
N ILE A 369 9.94 -15.94 -3.19
CA ILE A 369 9.24 -16.56 -2.07
C ILE A 369 8.98 -15.48 -1.04
N VAL A 370 7.70 -15.20 -0.79
CA VAL A 370 7.26 -14.21 0.19
C VAL A 370 6.82 -14.92 1.46
N THR A 371 7.30 -14.47 2.62
CA THR A 371 6.82 -15.00 3.90
C THR A 371 5.48 -14.37 4.29
N ALA A 372 4.78 -14.98 5.25
CA ALA A 372 3.57 -14.39 5.79
C ALA A 372 3.83 -12.97 6.32
N PRO A 373 2.93 -12.00 6.02
CA PRO A 373 3.05 -10.67 6.56
C PRO A 373 2.98 -10.70 8.09
N SER A 374 3.80 -9.89 8.72
CA SER A 374 3.86 -9.72 10.17
C SER A 374 3.82 -8.23 10.53
N VAL A 375 3.47 -7.95 11.78
CA VAL A 375 3.49 -6.60 12.34
C VAL A 375 4.65 -6.48 13.31
N ILE A 376 4.96 -5.26 13.75
CA ILE A 376 5.96 -5.04 14.80
C ILE A 376 5.31 -5.32 16.15
N TYR A 377 5.89 -6.22 16.93
CA TYR A 377 5.51 -6.50 18.30
C TYR A 377 6.44 -5.76 19.28
N CYS A 378 5.87 -5.22 20.34
CA CYS A 378 6.62 -4.64 21.43
C CYS A 378 6.80 -5.71 22.52
N VAL A 379 8.05 -6.11 22.78
CA VAL A 379 8.37 -7.18 23.73
C VAL A 379 9.10 -6.58 24.93
N ASN A 380 8.46 -6.63 26.09
CA ASN A 380 9.07 -6.20 27.34
C ASN A 380 9.86 -7.36 27.94
N LEU A 381 11.14 -7.15 28.19
CA LEU A 381 12.04 -8.13 28.79
C LEU A 381 12.04 -8.01 30.31
N ILE A 382 12.44 -9.08 31.00
CA ILE A 382 12.50 -9.15 32.47
C ILE A 382 13.54 -8.18 33.04
N ASP A 383 14.58 -7.83 32.28
CA ASP A 383 15.62 -6.86 32.65
C ASP A 383 15.17 -5.40 32.50
N GLY A 384 13.94 -5.17 32.03
CA GLY A 384 13.34 -3.84 31.85
C GLY A 384 13.61 -3.22 30.47
N GLU A 385 14.30 -3.91 29.57
CA GLU A 385 14.46 -3.47 28.19
C GLU A 385 13.20 -3.76 27.38
N THR A 386 12.92 -2.91 26.41
CA THR A 386 11.83 -3.09 25.43
C THR A 386 12.42 -3.30 24.05
N LEU A 387 12.05 -4.41 23.41
CA LEU A 387 12.47 -4.75 22.06
C LEU A 387 11.29 -4.62 21.10
N MET A 388 11.54 -3.99 19.94
CA MET A 388 10.61 -4.00 18.82
C MET A 388 10.96 -5.19 17.91
N VAL A 389 10.04 -6.12 17.77
CA VAL A 389 10.25 -7.39 17.05
C VAL A 389 9.30 -7.43 15.86
N ASP A 390 9.83 -7.35 14.66
CA ASP A 390 9.13 -7.45 13.38
C ASP A 390 9.19 -8.86 12.79
N ASN A 391 10.24 -9.63 13.14
CA ASN A 391 10.44 -11.00 12.70
C ASN A 391 9.99 -12.02 13.77
N PRO A 392 8.94 -12.83 13.53
CA PRO A 392 8.49 -13.83 14.49
C PRO A 392 9.57 -14.82 14.95
N ALA A 393 10.55 -15.14 14.09
CA ALA A 393 11.64 -16.04 14.43
C ALA A 393 12.60 -15.44 15.47
N ALA A 394 12.73 -14.10 15.49
CA ALA A 394 13.57 -13.37 16.43
C ALA A 394 12.92 -13.16 17.81
N LEU A 395 11.68 -13.62 18.02
CA LEU A 395 10.99 -13.45 19.30
C LEU A 395 11.78 -14.13 20.45
N PRO A 396 12.18 -13.39 21.52
CA PRO A 396 12.88 -13.94 22.66
C PRO A 396 12.13 -15.10 23.34
N ASP A 397 12.86 -16.03 23.96
CA ASP A 397 12.27 -17.15 24.66
C ASP A 397 11.35 -16.69 25.81
N PRO A 398 10.30 -17.47 26.15
CA PRO A 398 9.34 -17.13 27.18
C PRO A 398 9.95 -16.82 28.56
N GLN A 399 11.14 -17.37 28.85
CA GLN A 399 11.85 -17.15 30.12
C GLN A 399 12.56 -15.80 30.20
N LYS A 400 12.74 -15.10 29.08
CA LYS A 400 13.44 -13.80 29.00
C LYS A 400 12.49 -12.62 28.88
N ARG A 401 11.20 -12.86 28.64
CA ARG A 401 10.21 -11.82 28.40
C ARG A 401 9.15 -11.77 29.50
N GLU A 402 8.75 -10.57 29.86
CA GLU A 402 7.65 -10.31 30.80
C GLU A 402 6.31 -10.27 30.07
N SER A 403 6.24 -9.56 28.94
CA SER A 403 5.02 -9.41 28.15
C SER A 403 5.30 -9.20 26.67
N ILE A 404 4.28 -9.45 25.86
CA ILE A 404 4.26 -9.09 24.45
C ILE A 404 3.05 -8.19 24.24
N GLU A 405 3.27 -7.10 23.53
CA GLU A 405 2.23 -6.18 23.11
C GLU A 405 2.14 -6.17 21.59
N GLU A 406 0.92 -6.16 21.07
CA GLU A 406 0.65 -6.08 19.64
C GLU A 406 0.02 -4.73 19.28
N PRO A 407 0.26 -4.22 18.05
CA PRO A 407 -0.34 -2.98 17.60
C PRO A 407 -1.85 -3.16 17.40
N TYR A 408 -2.63 -2.21 17.89
CA TYR A 408 -4.08 -2.11 17.74
C TYR A 408 -4.44 -0.98 16.80
N VAL A 409 -5.46 -1.22 16.01
CA VAL A 409 -6.05 -0.22 15.12
C VAL A 409 -7.50 0.02 15.50
N ARG A 410 -7.94 1.27 15.38
CA ARG A 410 -9.35 1.61 15.33
C ARG A 410 -9.78 1.56 13.89
N MET A 411 -10.77 0.72 13.64
CA MET A 411 -11.31 0.46 12.31
C MET A 411 -12.73 0.99 12.21
N GLU A 412 -13.01 1.70 11.15
CA GLU A 412 -14.34 2.16 10.77
C GLU A 412 -14.78 1.43 9.50
N ILE A 413 -15.88 0.69 9.59
CA ILE A 413 -16.43 -0.09 8.48
C ILE A 413 -17.74 0.55 8.05
N TYR A 414 -17.80 0.97 6.80
CA TYR A 414 -18.98 1.57 6.17
C TYR A 414 -19.67 0.52 5.33
N ALA A 415 -20.95 0.26 5.60
CA ALA A 415 -21.69 -0.79 4.92
C ALA A 415 -23.20 -0.55 4.92
N PRO A 416 -23.95 -1.15 3.97
CA PRO A 416 -25.41 -1.24 4.08
C PRO A 416 -25.83 -2.01 5.33
N ASN A 417 -26.88 -1.54 6.00
CA ASN A 417 -27.41 -2.10 7.25
C ASN A 417 -27.71 -3.61 7.18
N ALA A 418 -28.05 -4.11 6.00
CA ALA A 418 -28.32 -5.54 5.77
C ALA A 418 -27.13 -6.47 6.10
N TYR A 419 -25.90 -5.94 6.07
CA TYR A 419 -24.67 -6.72 6.29
C TYR A 419 -24.10 -6.62 7.72
N ASN A 420 -24.73 -5.85 8.62
CA ASN A 420 -24.24 -5.63 9.98
C ASN A 420 -23.89 -6.92 10.72
N GLY A 421 -24.81 -7.91 10.70
CA GLY A 421 -24.57 -9.17 11.40
C GLY A 421 -23.36 -9.94 10.89
N ALA A 422 -23.12 -9.93 9.56
CA ALA A 422 -21.98 -10.59 8.94
C ALA A 422 -20.65 -9.88 9.29
N LEU A 423 -20.66 -8.55 9.31
CA LEU A 423 -19.50 -7.73 9.65
C LEU A 423 -19.17 -7.80 11.14
N MET A 424 -20.14 -7.73 12.03
CA MET A 424 -19.94 -7.90 13.46
C MET A 424 -19.37 -9.30 13.77
N GLY A 425 -19.89 -10.35 13.09
CA GLY A 425 -19.33 -11.70 13.18
C GLY A 425 -17.86 -11.75 12.76
N LEU A 426 -17.51 -11.14 11.62
CA LEU A 426 -16.14 -11.06 11.14
C LEU A 426 -15.22 -10.37 12.15
N CYS A 427 -15.61 -9.22 12.67
CA CYS A 427 -14.82 -8.49 13.67
C CYS A 427 -14.61 -9.32 14.95
N GLN A 428 -15.63 -10.03 15.43
CA GLN A 428 -15.52 -10.91 16.60
C GLN A 428 -14.59 -12.10 16.34
N GLU A 429 -14.67 -12.75 15.17
CA GLU A 429 -13.74 -13.81 14.75
C GLU A 429 -12.28 -13.33 14.76
N ARG A 430 -12.05 -12.01 14.51
CA ARG A 430 -10.75 -11.35 14.46
C ARG A 430 -10.37 -10.64 15.77
N ARG A 431 -10.94 -11.04 16.90
CA ARG A 431 -10.65 -10.47 18.22
C ARG A 431 -11.00 -8.98 18.34
N GLY A 432 -11.92 -8.50 17.51
CA GLY A 432 -12.34 -7.11 17.51
C GLY A 432 -13.18 -6.77 18.74
N GLU A 433 -12.86 -5.64 19.35
CA GLU A 433 -13.62 -5.03 20.45
C GLU A 433 -14.59 -4.01 19.84
N TYR A 434 -15.88 -4.21 20.07
CA TYR A 434 -16.90 -3.27 19.62
C TYR A 434 -16.79 -1.94 20.36
N VAL A 435 -16.75 -0.84 19.63
CA VAL A 435 -16.69 0.52 20.19
C VAL A 435 -18.04 1.22 20.02
N ASP A 436 -18.51 1.34 18.79
CA ASP A 436 -19.72 2.10 18.48
C ASP A 436 -20.33 1.66 17.14
N MET A 437 -21.60 2.00 16.94
CA MET A 437 -22.30 1.86 15.66
C MET A 437 -23.13 3.12 15.41
N LYS A 438 -22.85 3.79 14.30
CA LYS A 438 -23.55 5.01 13.90
C LYS A 438 -24.39 4.75 12.66
N TYR A 439 -25.66 5.08 12.71
CA TYR A 439 -26.51 5.10 11.53
C TYR A 439 -26.25 6.41 10.77
N ILE A 440 -25.75 6.30 9.56
CA ILE A 440 -25.53 7.43 8.67
C ILE A 440 -26.85 7.80 8.00
N THR A 441 -27.49 6.78 7.46
CA THR A 441 -28.85 6.84 6.90
C THR A 441 -29.65 5.65 7.42
N THR A 442 -30.95 5.55 7.06
CA THR A 442 -31.75 4.37 7.38
C THR A 442 -31.22 3.08 6.79
N GLU A 443 -30.43 3.18 5.71
CA GLU A 443 -29.89 2.03 4.95
C GLU A 443 -28.41 1.78 5.15
N ARG A 444 -27.64 2.75 5.70
CA ARG A 444 -26.19 2.66 5.87
C ARG A 444 -25.74 2.91 7.31
N VAL A 445 -24.73 2.18 7.71
CA VAL A 445 -24.13 2.27 9.05
C VAL A 445 -22.61 2.34 8.98
N THR A 446 -22.03 2.96 10.00
CA THR A 446 -20.62 2.86 10.33
C THR A 446 -20.47 1.97 11.56
N LEU A 447 -19.72 0.89 11.45
CA LEU A 447 -19.32 0.06 12.58
C LEU A 447 -17.90 0.46 13.00
N ILE A 448 -17.72 0.74 14.28
CA ILE A 448 -16.43 1.12 14.84
C ILE A 448 -15.94 0.01 15.76
N TYR A 449 -14.76 -0.53 15.44
CA TYR A 449 -14.11 -1.60 16.18
C TYR A 449 -12.65 -1.25 16.49
N GLU A 450 -12.13 -1.80 17.57
CA GLU A 450 -10.69 -1.83 17.83
C GLU A 450 -10.19 -3.27 17.65
N LEU A 451 -9.22 -3.46 16.75
CA LEU A 451 -8.70 -4.77 16.37
C LEU A 451 -7.17 -4.80 16.44
N PRO A 452 -6.58 -5.97 16.70
CA PRO A 452 -5.16 -6.17 16.49
C PRO A 452 -4.81 -6.04 15.00
N LEU A 453 -3.80 -5.24 14.67
CA LEU A 453 -3.37 -5.04 13.27
C LEU A 453 -3.00 -6.37 12.60
N ALA A 454 -2.41 -7.32 13.33
CA ALA A 454 -2.06 -8.64 12.81
C ALA A 454 -3.25 -9.45 12.28
N GLU A 455 -4.46 -9.21 12.79
CA GLU A 455 -5.69 -9.87 12.32
C GLU A 455 -6.30 -9.16 11.09
N VAL A 456 -5.88 -7.92 10.84
CA VAL A 456 -6.35 -7.11 9.71
C VAL A 456 -5.51 -7.38 8.46
N VAL A 457 -4.17 -7.45 8.63
CA VAL A 457 -3.20 -7.55 7.52
C VAL A 457 -3.15 -8.92 6.83
N THR A 458 -3.95 -9.89 7.22
CA THR A 458 -3.95 -11.21 6.56
C THR A 458 -4.97 -11.30 5.43
N ASP A 459 -6.25 -11.32 5.76
CA ASP A 459 -7.34 -11.55 4.79
C ASP A 459 -8.64 -10.82 5.18
N PHE A 460 -8.57 -9.90 6.14
CA PHE A 460 -9.76 -9.22 6.65
C PHE A 460 -10.50 -8.46 5.55
N PHE A 461 -9.78 -7.74 4.69
CA PHE A 461 -10.36 -6.99 3.58
C PHE A 461 -11.12 -7.90 2.61
N ASP A 462 -10.50 -9.01 2.21
CA ASP A 462 -11.12 -9.97 1.28
C ASP A 462 -12.37 -10.61 1.88
N GLN A 463 -12.30 -11.01 3.16
CA GLN A 463 -13.45 -11.56 3.90
C GLN A 463 -14.57 -10.53 4.03
N MET A 464 -14.25 -9.27 4.31
CA MET A 464 -15.21 -8.17 4.40
C MET A 464 -15.92 -7.97 3.05
N LYS A 465 -15.15 -7.84 1.96
CA LYS A 465 -15.70 -7.69 0.60
C LYS A 465 -16.56 -8.89 0.20
N SER A 466 -16.07 -10.09 0.44
CA SER A 466 -16.81 -11.33 0.11
C SER A 466 -18.14 -11.43 0.88
N ARG A 467 -18.15 -11.16 2.20
CA ARG A 467 -19.36 -11.25 3.04
C ARG A 467 -20.37 -10.16 2.75
N THR A 468 -19.95 -9.07 2.10
CA THR A 468 -20.79 -7.92 1.79
C THR A 468 -21.02 -7.71 0.29
N GLN A 469 -20.68 -8.69 -0.56
CA GLN A 469 -20.80 -8.60 -2.02
C GLN A 469 -20.09 -7.36 -2.62
N GLY A 470 -19.00 -6.92 -1.97
CA GLY A 470 -18.24 -5.75 -2.39
C GLY A 470 -18.72 -4.41 -1.84
N TYR A 471 -19.88 -4.36 -1.16
CA TYR A 471 -20.49 -3.09 -0.72
C TYR A 471 -19.87 -2.46 0.52
N ALA A 472 -19.13 -3.21 1.34
CA ALA A 472 -18.46 -2.63 2.50
C ALA A 472 -17.12 -2.03 2.14
N SER A 473 -16.79 -0.90 2.74
CA SER A 473 -15.47 -0.30 2.75
C SER A 473 -14.98 -0.11 4.18
N MET A 474 -13.68 -0.04 4.38
CA MET A 474 -13.10 0.14 5.69
C MET A 474 -11.93 1.12 5.66
N GLU A 475 -11.72 1.75 6.78
CA GLU A 475 -10.55 2.53 7.08
C GLU A 475 -10.04 2.17 8.49
N TYR A 476 -8.74 2.32 8.71
CA TYR A 476 -8.17 2.08 10.04
C TYR A 476 -6.99 3.00 10.34
N HIS A 477 -6.80 3.31 11.61
CA HIS A 477 -5.65 4.06 12.10
C HIS A 477 -5.08 3.41 13.36
N LEU A 478 -3.76 3.51 13.53
CA LEU A 478 -3.05 2.93 14.67
C LEU A 478 -3.41 3.71 15.95
N ILE A 479 -3.82 2.98 17.00
CA ILE A 479 -4.16 3.57 18.31
C ILE A 479 -3.16 3.21 19.41
N GLY A 480 -2.08 2.48 19.09
CA GLY A 480 -1.03 2.10 20.02
C GLY A 480 -0.89 0.60 20.19
N TYR A 481 -0.21 0.19 21.26
CA TYR A 481 0.09 -1.20 21.58
C TYR A 481 -0.70 -1.67 22.77
N ARG A 482 -1.15 -2.95 22.76
CA ARG A 482 -1.85 -3.59 23.89
C ARG A 482 -1.24 -4.95 24.17
N ARG A 483 -1.07 -5.23 25.49
CA ARG A 483 -0.61 -6.53 25.98
C ARG A 483 -1.64 -7.61 25.68
N ASN A 484 -1.17 -8.75 25.12
CA ASN A 484 -2.00 -9.91 24.84
C ASN A 484 -1.26 -11.24 25.08
N GLU A 485 -2.01 -12.34 25.19
CA GLU A 485 -1.46 -13.69 25.34
C GLU A 485 -0.98 -14.26 23.99
N LEU A 486 0.14 -13.72 23.52
CA LEU A 486 0.72 -14.11 22.24
C LEU A 486 1.78 -15.20 22.43
N VAL A 487 1.79 -16.14 21.49
CA VAL A 487 2.75 -17.25 21.47
C VAL A 487 3.39 -17.37 20.08
N ARG A 488 4.67 -17.77 20.07
CA ARG A 488 5.36 -18.15 18.83
C ARG A 488 4.94 -19.56 18.45
N LEU A 489 4.40 -19.69 17.25
CA LEU A 489 4.03 -20.95 16.62
C LEU A 489 5.12 -21.32 15.61
N ASP A 490 5.90 -22.34 15.94
CA ASP A 490 6.95 -22.89 15.07
C ASP A 490 6.38 -24.04 14.25
N VAL A 491 6.70 -24.09 12.95
CA VAL A 491 6.40 -25.21 12.06
C VAL A 491 7.68 -26.04 11.87
N LEU A 492 7.57 -27.35 12.08
CA LEU A 492 8.66 -28.27 11.86
C LEU A 492 8.35 -29.20 10.68
N ILE A 493 9.26 -29.25 9.73
CA ILE A 493 9.23 -30.16 8.58
C ILE A 493 10.35 -31.17 8.74
N ASN A 494 10.03 -32.43 8.85
CA ASN A 494 10.98 -33.52 9.13
C ASN A 494 11.82 -33.34 10.43
N GLY A 495 11.31 -32.55 11.39
CA GLY A 495 11.97 -32.25 12.65
C GLY A 495 12.86 -31.00 12.63
N GLU A 496 13.03 -30.35 11.48
CA GLU A 496 13.74 -29.08 11.33
C GLU A 496 12.74 -27.92 11.32
N LYS A 497 13.07 -26.81 11.97
CA LYS A 497 12.22 -25.62 11.96
C LYS A 497 12.25 -24.96 10.58
N ALA A 498 11.06 -24.60 10.12
CA ALA A 498 10.88 -23.80 8.92
C ALA A 498 10.62 -22.35 9.34
N ASP A 499 11.69 -21.57 9.57
CA ASP A 499 11.61 -20.20 10.08
C ASP A 499 10.64 -19.31 9.29
N PRO A 500 10.53 -19.39 7.95
CA PRO A 500 9.58 -18.60 7.17
C PRO A 500 8.11 -18.91 7.44
N LEU A 501 7.82 -20.07 8.04
CA LEU A 501 6.49 -20.49 8.44
C LEU A 501 6.21 -20.23 9.93
N THR A 502 7.18 -19.65 10.64
CA THR A 502 7.01 -19.23 12.03
C THR A 502 6.12 -18.00 12.09
N THR A 503 5.13 -18.00 12.97
CA THR A 503 4.20 -16.88 13.16
C THR A 503 3.93 -16.63 14.63
N ILE A 504 3.56 -15.41 14.97
CA ILE A 504 3.08 -15.05 16.32
C ILE A 504 1.55 -15.03 16.25
N VAL A 505 0.93 -15.79 17.12
CA VAL A 505 -0.53 -15.94 17.17
C VAL A 505 -1.05 -15.83 18.60
N HIS A 506 -2.32 -15.49 18.75
CA HIS A 506 -2.97 -15.54 20.04
C HIS A 506 -3.05 -17.00 20.53
N ARG A 507 -2.82 -17.24 21.84
CA ARG A 507 -2.77 -18.58 22.43
C ARG A 507 -3.98 -19.42 22.10
N ASP A 508 -5.20 -18.85 22.16
CA ASP A 508 -6.44 -19.57 21.92
C ASP A 508 -6.58 -20.04 20.47
N LYS A 509 -6.02 -19.28 19.51
CA LYS A 509 -6.05 -19.62 18.07
C LYS A 509 -4.90 -20.53 17.65
N ALA A 510 -3.87 -20.69 18.48
CA ALA A 510 -2.64 -21.39 18.12
C ALA A 510 -2.87 -22.82 17.62
N TYR A 511 -3.79 -23.57 18.25
CA TYR A 511 -4.12 -24.94 17.83
C TYR A 511 -4.81 -24.95 16.44
N ALA A 512 -5.80 -24.08 16.24
CA ALA A 512 -6.55 -24.05 14.98
C ALA A 512 -5.64 -23.64 13.81
N VAL A 513 -4.84 -22.58 14.00
CA VAL A 513 -3.86 -22.12 13.00
C VAL A 513 -2.80 -23.19 12.74
N GLY A 514 -2.20 -23.77 13.80
CA GLY A 514 -1.19 -24.83 13.65
C GLY A 514 -1.70 -26.08 12.95
N LYS A 515 -2.95 -26.49 13.23
CA LYS A 515 -3.59 -27.62 12.58
C LYS A 515 -3.84 -27.32 11.09
N GLY A 516 -4.42 -26.17 10.76
CA GLY A 516 -4.65 -25.75 9.38
C GLY A 516 -3.36 -25.72 8.56
N LEU A 517 -2.28 -25.16 9.14
CA LEU A 517 -0.95 -25.12 8.51
C LEU A 517 -0.42 -26.51 8.16
N VAL A 518 -0.40 -27.43 9.11
CA VAL A 518 0.15 -28.79 8.85
C VAL A 518 -0.73 -29.60 7.90
N GLU A 519 -2.05 -29.38 7.89
CA GLU A 519 -2.98 -29.99 6.93
C GLU A 519 -2.72 -29.47 5.51
N LYS A 520 -2.61 -28.17 5.32
CA LYS A 520 -2.34 -27.55 4.01
C LYS A 520 -0.94 -27.92 3.49
N LEU A 521 0.08 -27.88 4.35
CA LEU A 521 1.43 -28.35 3.99
C LEU A 521 1.46 -29.81 3.55
N LYS A 522 0.63 -30.67 4.15
CA LYS A 522 0.51 -32.08 3.76
C LYS A 522 -0.06 -32.26 2.35
N GLU A 523 -0.95 -31.37 1.92
CA GLU A 523 -1.53 -31.38 0.58
C GLU A 523 -0.52 -30.89 -0.47
N LEU A 524 0.25 -29.87 -0.16
CA LEU A 524 1.14 -29.17 -1.09
C LEU A 524 2.51 -29.81 -1.23
N ILE A 525 3.08 -30.35 -0.14
CA ILE A 525 4.39 -30.99 -0.20
C ILE A 525 4.29 -32.36 -0.86
N PRO A 526 5.02 -32.63 -1.96
CA PRO A 526 4.94 -33.90 -2.67
C PRO A 526 5.53 -35.05 -1.84
N ARG A 527 4.99 -36.25 -2.05
CA ARG A 527 5.51 -37.49 -1.39
C ARG A 527 6.95 -37.75 -1.81
N GLN A 528 7.80 -37.99 -0.83
CA GLN A 528 9.19 -38.35 -1.04
C GLN A 528 9.48 -39.82 -0.70
N GLN A 529 10.74 -40.25 -0.85
CA GLN A 529 11.17 -41.64 -0.61
C GLN A 529 11.07 -42.04 0.86
N PHE A 530 10.90 -41.09 1.78
CA PHE A 530 10.76 -41.31 3.22
C PHE A 530 9.52 -40.61 3.77
N LYS A 531 9.11 -40.98 4.98
CA LYS A 531 7.98 -40.34 5.68
C LYS A 531 8.42 -38.99 6.22
N ILE A 532 7.66 -37.94 5.91
CA ILE A 532 7.90 -36.58 6.37
C ILE A 532 6.87 -36.27 7.47
N PRO A 533 7.28 -36.11 8.74
CA PRO A 533 6.44 -35.55 9.77
C PRO A 533 6.35 -34.02 9.59
N LEU A 534 5.13 -33.52 9.66
CA LEU A 534 4.80 -32.08 9.70
C LEU A 534 4.23 -31.79 11.08
N GLN A 535 4.77 -30.80 11.78
CA GLN A 535 4.39 -30.54 13.16
C GLN A 535 4.31 -29.05 13.40
N ALA A 536 3.30 -28.63 14.17
CA ALA A 536 3.23 -27.27 14.70
C ALA A 536 3.50 -27.33 16.21
N SER A 537 4.34 -26.44 16.72
CA SER A 537 4.76 -26.43 18.12
C SER A 537 4.81 -25.05 18.74
N ILE A 538 4.57 -24.98 20.04
CA ILE A 538 4.81 -23.81 20.86
C ILE A 538 5.98 -24.16 21.80
N GLY A 539 7.15 -23.58 21.52
CA GLY A 539 8.39 -23.98 22.17
C GLY A 539 8.72 -25.45 21.93
N SER A 540 8.81 -26.25 22.99
CA SER A 540 9.06 -27.69 22.89
C SER A 540 7.79 -28.55 22.75
N ARG A 541 6.60 -27.96 22.93
CA ARG A 541 5.34 -28.71 22.92
C ARG A 541 4.72 -28.73 21.53
N ILE A 542 4.61 -29.93 20.95
CA ILE A 542 3.87 -30.15 19.69
C ILE A 542 2.38 -30.06 19.99
N ILE A 543 1.68 -29.18 19.27
CA ILE A 543 0.23 -28.96 19.40
C ILE A 543 -0.57 -29.59 18.27
N ALA A 544 -0.01 -29.68 17.06
CA ALA A 544 -0.62 -30.36 15.93
C ALA A 544 0.43 -31.15 15.16
N SER A 545 0.05 -32.29 14.57
CA SER A 545 0.98 -33.15 13.83
C SER A 545 0.26 -33.88 12.72
N GLU A 546 0.82 -33.80 11.51
CA GLU A 546 0.43 -34.58 10.33
C GLU A 546 1.65 -35.28 9.73
N SER A 547 1.45 -36.15 8.77
CA SER A 547 2.57 -36.82 8.11
C SER A 547 2.30 -37.17 6.66
N ILE A 548 3.29 -36.93 5.81
CA ILE A 548 3.29 -37.33 4.41
C ILE A 548 3.87 -38.72 4.31
N SER A 549 3.10 -39.65 3.68
CA SER A 549 3.53 -41.04 3.51
C SER A 549 4.66 -41.15 2.51
N ALA A 550 5.66 -42.00 2.79
CA ALA A 550 6.72 -42.29 1.84
C ALA A 550 6.19 -42.94 0.56
N MET A 551 6.78 -42.64 -0.59
CA MET A 551 6.60 -43.43 -1.79
C MET A 551 7.02 -44.87 -1.52
N ARG A 552 6.17 -45.84 -1.86
CA ARG A 552 6.45 -47.27 -1.68
C ARG A 552 6.62 -47.90 -3.05
N LYS A 553 7.79 -48.52 -3.27
CA LYS A 553 7.95 -49.49 -4.32
C LYS A 553 7.40 -50.83 -3.79
N ASP A 554 6.55 -51.47 -4.54
CA ASP A 554 6.07 -52.80 -4.18
C ASP A 554 7.22 -53.82 -4.34
N VAL A 555 7.94 -54.04 -3.23
CA VAL A 555 9.07 -55.00 -3.21
C VAL A 555 8.60 -56.43 -3.12
N LEU A 556 7.28 -56.66 -2.93
CA LEU A 556 6.67 -57.97 -2.82
C LEU A 556 6.06 -58.44 -4.14
N ALA A 557 5.91 -57.60 -5.15
CA ALA A 557 5.31 -57.90 -6.45
C ALA A 557 5.93 -59.12 -7.16
N LYS A 558 7.22 -59.37 -6.92
CA LYS A 558 7.96 -60.53 -7.48
C LYS A 558 8.05 -61.72 -6.54
N CYS A 559 7.37 -61.69 -5.37
CA CYS A 559 7.37 -62.80 -4.41
C CYS A 559 6.17 -63.70 -4.67
N TYR A 560 6.31 -64.65 -5.57
CA TYR A 560 5.36 -65.76 -5.79
C TYR A 560 5.50 -66.77 -4.67
N GLY A 561 4.37 -67.15 -4.01
CA GLY A 561 4.31 -68.14 -2.96
C GLY A 561 4.34 -67.65 -1.52
N GLY A 562 4.05 -68.51 -0.58
CA GLY A 562 3.79 -68.24 0.84
C GLY A 562 5.00 -67.99 1.75
N ASP A 563 6.20 -67.67 1.22
CA ASP A 563 7.39 -67.43 2.04
C ASP A 563 7.30 -66.12 2.82
N ILE A 564 6.71 -66.22 4.01
CA ILE A 564 6.50 -65.10 4.94
C ILE A 564 7.84 -64.54 5.43
N SER A 565 8.87 -65.38 5.59
CA SER A 565 10.20 -64.97 6.08
C SER A 565 10.90 -64.07 5.09
N ARG A 566 10.85 -64.38 3.79
CA ARG A 566 11.42 -63.59 2.71
C ARG A 566 10.69 -62.24 2.56
N LYS A 567 9.35 -62.26 2.66
CA LYS A 567 8.53 -61.03 2.64
C LYS A 567 8.91 -60.08 3.79
N LYS A 568 9.02 -60.60 5.02
CA LYS A 568 9.45 -59.82 6.20
C LYS A 568 10.87 -59.28 6.05
N LYS A 569 11.81 -60.05 5.50
CA LYS A 569 13.20 -59.61 5.27
C LYS A 569 13.31 -58.48 4.24
N LEU A 570 12.55 -58.55 3.15
CA LEU A 570 12.48 -57.51 2.13
C LEU A 570 11.87 -56.20 2.69
N LEU A 571 10.78 -56.28 3.45
CA LEU A 571 10.16 -55.15 4.11
C LEU A 571 11.09 -54.49 5.14
N LYS A 572 11.83 -55.30 5.95
CA LYS A 572 12.83 -54.78 6.89
C LYS A 572 13.99 -54.07 6.16
N LYS A 573 14.45 -54.61 5.02
CA LYS A 573 15.50 -53.99 4.21
C LYS A 573 15.03 -52.65 3.62
N GLN A 574 13.78 -52.60 3.12
CA GLN A 574 13.17 -51.36 2.64
C GLN A 574 13.04 -50.32 3.76
N ALA A 575 12.57 -50.73 4.95
CA ALA A 575 12.44 -49.84 6.10
C ALA A 575 13.81 -49.26 6.55
N LYS A 576 14.86 -50.11 6.59
CA LYS A 576 16.24 -49.67 6.92
C LYS A 576 16.80 -48.71 5.87
N GLY A 577 16.54 -48.95 4.58
CA GLY A 577 16.92 -48.04 3.49
C GLY A 577 16.25 -46.67 3.62
N LYS A 578 14.93 -46.67 3.87
CA LYS A 578 14.17 -45.42 4.10
C LYS A 578 14.64 -44.62 5.32
N LYS A 579 15.03 -45.31 6.41
CA LYS A 579 15.60 -44.67 7.60
C LYS A 579 16.93 -43.98 7.31
N ARG A 580 17.77 -44.59 6.45
CA ARG A 580 19.03 -43.95 5.99
C ARG A 580 18.75 -42.73 5.09
N MET A 581 17.82 -42.86 4.15
CA MET A 581 17.44 -41.73 3.26
C MET A 581 16.86 -40.56 4.05
N LYS A 582 16.09 -40.83 5.11
CA LYS A 582 15.56 -39.77 6.00
C LYS A 582 16.67 -39.00 6.71
N ALA A 583 17.77 -39.67 7.08
CA ALA A 583 18.91 -39.03 7.76
C ALA A 583 19.81 -38.19 6.83
N MET A 584 19.68 -38.37 5.51
CA MET A 584 20.55 -37.71 4.50
C MET A 584 19.78 -36.77 3.59
N GLY A 585 18.44 -36.85 3.54
CA GLY A 585 17.60 -36.10 2.60
C GLY A 585 17.10 -34.79 3.21
N LYS A 586 17.38 -33.65 2.58
CA LYS A 586 16.64 -32.41 2.78
C LYS A 586 15.24 -32.59 2.16
N VAL A 587 14.25 -32.02 2.80
CA VAL A 587 12.88 -31.99 2.25
C VAL A 587 12.80 -30.78 1.34
N ASP A 588 12.51 -31.04 0.07
CA ASP A 588 12.20 -29.98 -0.88
C ASP A 588 10.78 -29.48 -0.60
N VAL A 589 10.66 -28.21 -0.23
CA VAL A 589 9.39 -27.56 0.10
C VAL A 589 9.04 -26.61 -1.04
N PRO A 590 7.98 -26.89 -1.81
CA PRO A 590 7.59 -26.05 -2.93
C PRO A 590 7.16 -24.66 -2.48
N GLN A 591 7.28 -23.69 -3.36
CA GLN A 591 6.95 -22.27 -3.10
C GLN A 591 5.49 -22.10 -2.64
N GLU A 592 4.57 -22.87 -3.23
CA GLU A 592 3.15 -22.86 -2.87
C GLU A 592 2.90 -23.23 -1.40
N ALA A 593 3.81 -24.00 -0.80
CA ALA A 593 3.70 -24.36 0.62
C ALA A 593 3.94 -23.16 1.54
N PHE A 594 4.79 -22.22 1.14
CA PHE A 594 5.01 -20.97 1.89
C PHE A 594 3.84 -20.00 1.68
N MET A 595 3.29 -19.94 0.47
CA MET A 595 2.09 -19.16 0.16
C MET A 595 0.83 -19.70 0.87
N ALA A 596 0.82 -20.98 1.24
CA ALA A 596 -0.31 -21.59 1.97
C ALA A 596 -0.59 -20.92 3.33
N VAL A 597 0.43 -20.34 3.95
CA VAL A 597 0.28 -19.58 5.21
C VAL A 597 -0.59 -18.34 4.99
N LEU A 598 -0.44 -17.68 3.85
CA LEU A 598 -1.23 -16.51 3.46
C LEU A 598 -2.69 -16.87 3.15
N LYS A 599 -2.94 -18.07 2.63
CA LYS A 599 -4.26 -18.53 2.16
C LYS A 599 -5.06 -19.37 3.16
N LEU A 600 -4.54 -19.61 4.38
CA LEU A 600 -5.20 -20.43 5.40
C LEU A 600 -6.63 -19.99 5.75
N ASN A 601 -6.97 -18.75 5.49
CA ASN A 601 -8.26 -18.16 5.82
C ASN A 601 -9.20 -17.99 4.61
N GLN A 602 -8.74 -18.30 3.38
CA GLN A 602 -9.57 -18.15 2.16
C GLN A 602 -10.47 -19.37 1.88
N ASP A 603 -10.18 -20.54 2.46
CA ASP A 603 -10.84 -21.81 2.15
C ASP A 603 -11.89 -22.28 3.17
N LYS A 604 -12.47 -21.37 4.01
CA LYS A 604 -13.56 -21.72 4.95
C LYS A 604 -14.80 -20.89 4.76
#